data_251d39d9d191d14dda2b70566b57e96d
#
_entry.id   251d39d9d191d14dda2b70566b57e96d
#
_cell.length_a   1.000
_cell.length_b   1.000
_cell.length_c   1.000
_cell.angle_alpha   90.00
_cell.angle_beta   90.00
_cell.angle_gamma   90.00
#
_symmetry.space_group_name_H-M   'P 1'
#
loop_
_entity.id
_entity.type
_entity.pdbx_description
1 polymer ?
#
loop_
_entity_poly.entity_id
_entity_poly.type
_entity_poly.pdbx_seq_one_letter_code
_entity_poly.pdbx_strand_id
1 'polypeptide(L)'
;MIRLVCGVVVLAVIALGAGMFIGAGRAPGPTIEIHQPTGLFGRVATFEASIDPMDGELTQVDAVIEQNGASWPLFSLTTPDAGQLTQETQTRVKISREITRETHAELAAGPATIVVRATRSVLYGLRERESIARVAVEARFDPPRLSVVSSFHYVNHGG
;
A
#
# COMPACT_ATOMS: atom_id res chain seq x y z
N MET A 1 -8.89 -48.40 30.83
CA MET A 1 -8.10 -47.18 31.15
C MET A 1 -7.43 -46.59 29.92
N ILE A 2 -6.61 -47.31 29.13
CA ILE A 2 -5.91 -46.78 27.94
C ILE A 2 -6.82 -46.08 26.95
N ARG A 3 -7.97 -46.66 26.60
CA ARG A 3 -8.94 -46.08 25.65
C ARG A 3 -9.51 -44.73 26.11
N LEU A 4 -9.71 -44.57 27.41
CA LEU A 4 -10.23 -43.35 28.01
C LEU A 4 -9.13 -42.27 28.00
N VAL A 5 -7.90 -42.62 28.32
CA VAL A 5 -6.75 -41.71 28.24
C VAL A 5 -6.51 -41.26 26.80
N CYS A 6 -6.54 -42.16 25.82
CA CYS A 6 -6.42 -41.78 24.40
C CYS A 6 -7.54 -40.83 23.97
N GLY A 7 -8.78 -41.07 24.40
CA GLY A 7 -9.90 -40.15 24.10
C GLY A 7 -9.70 -38.76 24.66
N VAL A 8 -9.25 -38.62 25.90
CA VAL A 8 -8.96 -37.34 26.53
C VAL A 8 -7.80 -36.60 25.82
N VAL A 9 -6.74 -37.30 25.45
CA VAL A 9 -5.60 -36.72 24.72
C VAL A 9 -6.04 -36.18 23.35
N VAL A 10 -6.85 -36.96 22.62
CA VAL A 10 -7.39 -36.53 21.30
C VAL A 10 -8.25 -35.28 21.46
N LEU A 11 -9.15 -35.25 22.42
CA LEU A 11 -9.97 -34.06 22.69
C LEU A 11 -9.12 -32.83 23.06
N ALA A 12 -8.08 -33.00 23.88
CA ALA A 12 -7.18 -31.91 24.25
C ALA A 12 -6.42 -31.35 23.03
N VAL A 13 -5.94 -32.22 22.12
CA VAL A 13 -5.28 -31.81 20.88
C VAL A 13 -6.24 -31.05 19.96
N ILE A 14 -7.48 -31.52 19.81
CA ILE A 14 -8.49 -30.83 19.02
C ILE A 14 -8.83 -29.47 19.62
N ALA A 15 -8.99 -29.37 20.94
CA ALA A 15 -9.27 -28.11 21.61
C ALA A 15 -8.12 -27.11 21.50
N LEU A 16 -6.86 -27.55 21.62
CA LEU A 16 -5.67 -26.74 21.39
C LEU A 16 -5.59 -26.26 19.93
N GLY A 17 -5.79 -27.15 18.97
CA GLY A 17 -5.80 -26.80 17.56
C GLY A 17 -6.89 -25.78 17.20
N ALA A 18 -8.10 -25.98 17.72
CA ALA A 18 -9.20 -25.04 17.55
C ALA A 18 -8.90 -23.68 18.20
N GLY A 19 -8.31 -23.66 19.40
CA GLY A 19 -7.90 -22.44 20.09
C GLY A 19 -6.85 -21.67 19.32
N MET A 20 -5.82 -22.33 18.79
CA MET A 20 -4.80 -21.71 17.92
C MET A 20 -5.41 -21.16 16.63
N PHE A 21 -6.30 -21.90 16.00
CA PHE A 21 -6.96 -21.48 14.76
C PHE A 21 -7.84 -20.23 14.97
N ILE A 22 -8.59 -20.18 16.06
CA ILE A 22 -9.40 -19.01 16.43
C ILE A 22 -8.49 -17.83 16.80
N GLY A 23 -7.42 -18.06 17.55
CA GLY A 23 -6.44 -17.03 17.92
C GLY A 23 -5.76 -16.40 16.70
N ALA A 24 -5.34 -17.21 15.74
CA ALA A 24 -4.78 -16.77 14.47
C ALA A 24 -5.75 -15.90 13.66
N GLY A 25 -7.07 -16.19 13.77
CA GLY A 25 -8.12 -15.37 13.16
C GLY A 25 -8.26 -13.96 13.77
N ARG A 26 -7.74 -13.74 14.98
CA ARG A 26 -7.73 -12.43 15.67
C ARG A 26 -6.37 -11.73 15.57
N ALA A 27 -5.37 -12.36 14.99
CA ALA A 27 -4.07 -11.72 14.77
C ALA A 27 -4.22 -10.44 13.92
N PRO A 28 -3.49 -9.37 14.22
CA PRO A 28 -3.51 -8.16 13.39
C PRO A 28 -2.99 -8.46 11.99
N GLY A 29 -3.46 -7.73 11.00
CA GLY A 29 -2.91 -7.74 9.64
C GLY A 29 -1.55 -7.00 9.58
N PRO A 30 -0.87 -6.99 8.42
CA PRO A 30 0.34 -6.22 8.24
C PRO A 30 0.07 -4.71 8.43
N THR A 31 1.06 -3.97 8.95
CA THR A 31 0.99 -2.51 9.03
C THR A 31 1.42 -1.93 7.70
N ILE A 32 0.65 -0.99 7.17
CA ILE A 32 0.91 -0.31 5.90
C ILE A 32 1.05 1.18 6.16
N GLU A 33 2.16 1.78 5.76
CA GLU A 33 2.43 3.21 5.83
C GLU A 33 2.71 3.74 4.42
N ILE A 34 1.85 4.62 3.92
CA ILE A 34 2.02 5.28 2.61
C ILE A 34 2.76 6.59 2.86
N HIS A 35 3.97 6.73 2.32
CA HIS A 35 4.83 7.91 2.50
C HIS A 35 4.62 8.94 1.42
N GLN A 36 4.46 8.48 0.17
CA GLN A 36 4.28 9.35 -1.00
C GLN A 36 3.34 8.70 -2.03
N PRO A 37 2.60 9.52 -2.80
CA PRO A 37 2.42 10.96 -2.67
C PRO A 37 1.50 11.33 -1.49
N THR A 38 1.77 12.47 -0.85
CA THR A 38 0.91 13.05 0.19
C THR A 38 0.20 14.28 -0.35
N GLY A 39 -1.04 14.11 -0.79
CA GLY A 39 -1.89 15.20 -1.26
C GLY A 39 -1.80 15.43 -2.76
N LEU A 40 -0.85 16.22 -3.25
CA LEU A 40 -0.76 16.61 -4.66
C LEU A 40 0.33 15.83 -5.38
N PHE A 41 0.06 15.40 -6.63
CA PHE A 41 1.10 14.88 -7.50
C PHE A 41 0.96 15.39 -8.94
N GLY A 42 2.11 15.57 -9.60
CA GLY A 42 2.24 16.11 -10.93
C GLY A 42 2.40 15.05 -12.02
N ARG A 43 3.03 15.44 -13.14
CA ARG A 43 3.31 14.55 -14.28
C ARG A 43 4.23 13.38 -13.95
N VAL A 44 5.10 13.59 -12.98
CA VAL A 44 6.01 12.60 -12.41
C VAL A 44 5.85 12.67 -10.91
N ALA A 45 5.62 11.53 -10.28
CA ALA A 45 5.54 11.39 -8.84
C ALA A 45 6.15 10.05 -8.42
N THR A 46 6.62 9.98 -7.19
CA THR A 46 7.08 8.73 -6.62
C THR A 46 6.00 8.18 -5.70
N PHE A 47 5.63 6.93 -5.90
CA PHE A 47 4.85 6.16 -4.92
C PHE A 47 5.82 5.47 -3.99
N GLU A 48 5.68 5.71 -2.70
CA GLU A 48 6.44 5.03 -1.65
C GLU A 48 5.52 4.55 -0.54
N ALA A 49 5.66 3.28 -0.20
CA ALA A 49 4.96 2.67 0.92
C ALA A 49 5.87 1.69 1.65
N SER A 50 5.76 1.66 2.97
CA SER A 50 6.42 0.67 3.82
C SER A 50 5.39 -0.29 4.38
N ILE A 51 5.70 -1.57 4.35
CA ILE A 51 4.83 -2.65 4.82
C ILE A 51 5.60 -3.47 5.85
N ASP A 52 5.03 -3.57 7.05
CA ASP A 52 5.55 -4.42 8.12
C ASP A 52 4.60 -5.60 8.33
N PRO A 53 5.01 -6.81 7.99
CA PRO A 53 4.19 -8.00 8.24
C PRO A 53 4.08 -8.34 9.72
N MET A 54 4.81 -7.65 10.62
CA MET A 54 4.94 -7.99 12.04
C MET A 54 5.56 -9.39 12.21
N ASP A 55 4.71 -10.39 12.46
CA ASP A 55 5.11 -11.81 12.56
C ASP A 55 4.50 -12.55 11.37
N GLY A 56 5.30 -13.14 10.54
CA GLY A 56 4.87 -13.91 9.37
C GLY A 56 5.47 -13.41 8.06
N GLU A 57 5.03 -14.01 6.98
CA GLU A 57 5.53 -13.73 5.63
C GLU A 57 4.45 -13.02 4.81
N LEU A 58 4.85 -12.00 4.04
CA LEU A 58 3.96 -11.34 3.09
C LEU A 58 3.65 -12.31 1.94
N THR A 59 2.38 -12.61 1.74
CA THR A 59 1.90 -13.49 0.67
C THR A 59 1.41 -12.71 -0.54
N GLN A 60 0.87 -11.51 -0.31
CA GLN A 60 0.37 -10.65 -1.37
C GLN A 60 0.54 -9.18 -0.98
N VAL A 61 0.94 -8.37 -1.95
CA VAL A 61 0.96 -6.92 -1.84
C VAL A 61 0.53 -6.33 -3.18
N ASP A 62 -0.52 -5.55 -3.15
CA ASP A 62 -1.04 -4.83 -4.31
C ASP A 62 -1.24 -3.37 -3.96
N ALA A 63 -0.82 -2.49 -4.86
CA ALA A 63 -1.10 -1.07 -4.80
C ALA A 63 -1.77 -0.64 -6.10
N VAL A 64 -2.87 0.10 -5.99
CA VAL A 64 -3.62 0.62 -7.13
C VAL A 64 -3.94 2.09 -6.92
N ILE A 65 -4.09 2.83 -8.02
CA ILE A 65 -4.67 4.16 -8.00
C ILE A 65 -6.08 4.08 -8.57
N GLU A 66 -7.05 4.61 -7.84
CA GLU A 66 -8.47 4.62 -8.20
C GLU A 66 -8.90 6.05 -8.51
N GLN A 67 -9.55 6.24 -9.66
CA GLN A 67 -10.13 7.52 -10.06
C GLN A 67 -11.36 7.28 -10.94
N ASN A 68 -12.45 8.00 -10.68
CA ASN A 68 -13.68 7.97 -11.48
C ASN A 68 -14.24 6.54 -11.70
N GLY A 69 -14.07 5.64 -10.73
CA GLY A 69 -14.53 4.26 -10.83
C GLY A 69 -13.63 3.31 -11.62
N ALA A 70 -12.52 3.80 -12.17
CA ALA A 70 -11.47 2.98 -12.77
C ALA A 70 -10.29 2.81 -11.79
N SER A 71 -9.53 1.72 -11.96
CA SER A 71 -8.35 1.44 -11.14
C SER A 71 -7.18 1.00 -12.01
N TRP A 72 -6.00 1.50 -11.71
CA TRP A 72 -4.77 1.17 -12.42
C TRP A 72 -3.74 0.62 -11.43
N PRO A 73 -3.07 -0.48 -11.78
CA PRO A 73 -2.06 -1.09 -10.90
C PRO A 73 -0.82 -0.21 -10.82
N LEU A 74 -0.38 0.08 -9.60
CA LEU A 74 0.90 0.72 -9.31
C LEU A 74 1.97 -0.32 -9.00
N PHE A 75 1.60 -1.33 -8.23
CA PHE A 75 2.51 -2.38 -7.79
C PHE A 75 1.74 -3.67 -7.52
N SER A 76 2.34 -4.81 -7.85
CA SER A 76 1.87 -6.12 -7.41
C SER A 76 3.07 -7.04 -7.18
N LEU A 77 3.08 -7.72 -6.03
CA LEU A 77 4.15 -8.67 -5.67
C LEU A 77 4.20 -9.88 -6.62
N THR A 78 3.07 -10.21 -7.25
CA THR A 78 2.95 -11.37 -8.14
C THR A 78 3.33 -11.06 -9.60
N THR A 79 3.55 -9.79 -9.95
CA THR A 79 3.85 -9.38 -11.33
C THR A 79 5.36 -9.15 -11.51
N PRO A 80 6.01 -9.73 -12.56
CA PRO A 80 7.45 -9.60 -12.78
C PRO A 80 7.96 -8.15 -12.95
N ASP A 81 7.10 -7.25 -13.43
CA ASP A 81 7.39 -5.82 -13.60
C ASP A 81 7.14 -5.01 -12.33
N ALA A 82 7.02 -5.69 -11.20
CA ALA A 82 6.88 -5.04 -9.91
C ALA A 82 8.01 -4.03 -9.71
N GLY A 83 7.66 -2.84 -9.20
CA GLY A 83 8.60 -1.78 -8.86
C GLY A 83 9.68 -2.26 -7.89
N GLN A 84 10.61 -1.40 -7.56
CA GLN A 84 11.69 -1.75 -6.66
C GLN A 84 11.16 -2.10 -5.27
N LEU A 85 11.30 -3.35 -4.91
CA LEU A 85 11.05 -3.85 -3.56
C LEU A 85 12.39 -3.86 -2.83
N THR A 86 12.51 -3.04 -1.80
CA THR A 86 13.71 -2.94 -0.99
C THR A 86 13.39 -3.40 0.43
N GLN A 87 14.19 -4.30 0.95
CA GLN A 87 14.10 -4.70 2.35
C GLN A 87 14.72 -3.59 3.21
N GLU A 88 13.90 -2.89 3.99
CA GLU A 88 14.34 -1.78 4.83
C GLU A 88 14.90 -2.28 6.17
N THR A 89 14.27 -3.32 6.73
CA THR A 89 14.73 -4.04 7.92
C THR A 89 14.49 -5.53 7.73
N GLN A 90 14.80 -6.36 8.74
CA GLN A 90 14.56 -7.82 8.67
C GLN A 90 13.09 -8.17 8.42
N THR A 91 12.15 -7.30 8.81
CA THR A 91 10.71 -7.53 8.68
C THR A 91 10.02 -6.53 7.75
N ARG A 92 10.50 -5.27 7.69
CA ARG A 92 9.85 -4.20 6.94
C ARG A 92 10.34 -4.14 5.50
N VAL A 93 9.40 -4.11 4.59
CA VAL A 93 9.63 -4.01 3.14
C VAL A 93 9.17 -2.64 2.66
N LYS A 94 10.02 -1.95 1.90
CA LYS A 94 9.72 -0.68 1.25
C LYS A 94 9.47 -0.92 -0.24
N ILE A 95 8.38 -0.36 -0.73
CA ILE A 95 8.03 -0.34 -2.14
C ILE A 95 8.25 1.09 -2.63
N SER A 96 8.95 1.25 -3.73
CA SER A 96 9.14 2.53 -4.40
C SER A 96 8.89 2.36 -5.89
N ARG A 97 7.97 3.16 -6.47
CA ARG A 97 7.68 3.16 -7.89
C ARG A 97 7.41 4.58 -8.39
N GLU A 98 7.95 4.89 -9.55
CA GLU A 98 7.64 6.14 -10.24
C GLU A 98 6.29 6.02 -10.96
N ILE A 99 5.42 7.00 -10.72
CA ILE A 99 4.16 7.19 -11.42
C ILE A 99 4.40 8.29 -12.44
N THR A 100 4.32 7.95 -13.73
CA THR A 100 4.43 8.93 -14.80
C THR A 100 3.13 9.00 -15.58
N ARG A 101 2.84 10.15 -16.19
CA ARG A 101 1.69 10.27 -17.07
C ARG A 101 1.81 9.36 -18.31
N GLU A 102 3.02 8.99 -18.69
CA GLU A 102 3.27 8.09 -19.82
C GLU A 102 2.85 6.67 -19.52
N THR A 103 3.12 6.21 -18.30
CA THR A 103 2.72 4.86 -17.82
C THR A 103 1.24 4.78 -17.45
N HIS A 104 0.61 5.91 -17.12
CA HIS A 104 -0.80 6.01 -16.71
C HIS A 104 -1.49 7.13 -17.47
N ALA A 105 -1.48 7.04 -18.81
CA ALA A 105 -2.03 8.06 -19.71
C ALA A 105 -3.54 8.30 -19.51
N GLU A 106 -4.23 7.34 -18.93
CA GLU A 106 -5.68 7.39 -18.66
C GLU A 106 -6.04 8.17 -17.39
N LEU A 107 -5.05 8.48 -16.53
CA LEU A 107 -5.28 9.32 -15.36
C LEU A 107 -5.60 10.76 -15.77
N ALA A 108 -6.74 11.26 -15.35
CA ALA A 108 -7.15 12.63 -15.53
C ALA A 108 -6.69 13.53 -14.38
N ALA A 109 -6.66 14.85 -14.61
CA ALA A 109 -6.48 15.80 -13.51
C ALA A 109 -7.70 15.76 -12.58
N GLY A 110 -7.46 15.80 -11.26
CA GLY A 110 -8.51 15.77 -10.25
C GLY A 110 -8.26 14.78 -9.12
N PRO A 111 -9.26 14.56 -8.26
CA PRO A 111 -9.14 13.70 -7.10
C PRO A 111 -8.96 12.23 -7.51
N ALA A 112 -8.07 11.54 -6.81
CA ALA A 112 -7.80 10.12 -6.93
C ALA A 112 -7.53 9.53 -5.54
N THR A 113 -7.56 8.20 -5.44
CA THR A 113 -7.25 7.49 -4.19
C THR A 113 -6.22 6.42 -4.47
N ILE A 114 -5.14 6.42 -3.71
CA ILE A 114 -4.20 5.30 -3.72
C ILE A 114 -4.64 4.30 -2.67
N VAL A 115 -4.78 3.05 -3.06
CA VAL A 115 -5.18 1.93 -2.21
C VAL A 115 -4.05 0.93 -2.19
N VAL A 116 -3.54 0.63 -1.01
CA VAL A 116 -2.53 -0.41 -0.79
C VAL A 116 -3.16 -1.53 0.02
N ARG A 117 -3.06 -2.73 -0.48
CA ARG A 117 -3.54 -3.95 0.14
C ARG A 117 -2.35 -4.86 0.39
N ALA A 118 -2.22 -5.37 1.60
CA ALA A 118 -1.18 -6.33 1.94
C ALA A 118 -1.79 -7.49 2.72
N THR A 119 -1.33 -8.69 2.41
CA THR A 119 -1.74 -9.92 3.06
C THR A 119 -0.51 -10.64 3.61
N ARG A 120 -0.63 -11.16 4.81
CA ARG A 120 0.39 -11.99 5.43
C ARG A 120 -0.16 -13.34 5.84
N SER A 121 0.70 -14.34 5.83
CA SER A 121 0.39 -15.65 6.38
C SER A 121 0.48 -15.64 7.91
N VAL A 122 -0.44 -16.37 8.55
CA VAL A 122 -0.42 -16.64 9.99
C VAL A 122 -0.66 -18.13 10.21
N LEU A 123 -0.29 -18.64 11.39
CA LEU A 123 -0.44 -20.04 11.75
C LEU A 123 0.20 -20.99 10.71
N TYR A 124 1.48 -20.75 10.40
CA TYR A 124 2.26 -21.56 9.44
C TYR A 124 1.62 -21.65 8.04
N GLY A 125 0.99 -20.58 7.57
CA GLY A 125 0.34 -20.54 6.26
C GLY A 125 -1.09 -21.09 6.22
N LEU A 126 -1.65 -21.54 7.34
CA LEU A 126 -3.02 -22.08 7.39
C LEU A 126 -4.10 -21.00 7.38
N ARG A 127 -3.74 -19.74 7.65
CA ARG A 127 -4.65 -18.59 7.58
C ARG A 127 -3.90 -17.37 7.04
N GLU A 128 -4.69 -16.42 6.55
CA GLU A 128 -4.18 -15.14 6.05
C GLU A 128 -4.86 -13.98 6.77
N ARG A 129 -4.13 -12.87 6.90
CA ARG A 129 -4.61 -11.61 7.44
C ARG A 129 -4.28 -10.49 6.48
N GLU A 130 -5.30 -9.75 6.13
CA GLU A 130 -5.22 -8.62 5.20
C GLU A 130 -5.34 -7.29 5.93
N SER A 131 -4.63 -6.30 5.44
CA SER A 131 -4.78 -4.89 5.78
C SER A 131 -4.90 -4.06 4.52
N ILE A 132 -5.68 -2.97 4.61
CA ILE A 132 -5.89 -2.04 3.52
C ILE A 132 -5.63 -0.62 4.03
N ALA A 133 -4.72 0.09 3.36
CA ALA A 133 -4.49 1.51 3.58
C ALA A 133 -4.97 2.32 2.37
N ARG A 134 -5.53 3.50 2.61
CA ARG A 134 -6.01 4.42 1.57
C ARG A 134 -5.50 5.82 1.83
N VAL A 135 -5.06 6.50 0.79
CA VAL A 135 -4.69 7.91 0.83
C VAL A 135 -5.36 8.64 -0.32
N ALA A 136 -6.05 9.74 0.01
CA ALA A 136 -6.61 10.62 -1.00
C ALA A 136 -5.52 11.52 -1.55
N VAL A 137 -5.46 11.63 -2.87
CA VAL A 137 -4.47 12.43 -3.60
C VAL A 137 -5.19 13.21 -4.71
N GLU A 138 -4.56 14.27 -5.19
CA GLU A 138 -5.07 15.04 -6.31
C GLU A 138 -4.02 15.10 -7.43
N ALA A 139 -4.39 14.61 -8.61
CA ALA A 139 -3.57 14.64 -9.80
C ALA A 139 -3.64 16.02 -10.45
N ARG A 140 -2.49 16.68 -10.66
CA ARG A 140 -2.36 17.97 -11.35
C ARG A 140 -1.33 17.87 -12.44
N PHE A 141 -1.79 17.75 -13.68
CA PHE A 141 -0.92 17.58 -14.85
C PHE A 141 -0.67 18.86 -15.61
N ASP A 142 -1.47 19.90 -15.37
CA ASP A 142 -1.28 21.19 -16.02
C ASP A 142 -0.21 22.02 -15.33
N PRO A 143 0.72 22.63 -16.08
CA PRO A 143 1.69 23.53 -15.51
C PRO A 143 0.99 24.76 -14.90
N PRO A 144 1.54 25.35 -13.84
CA PRO A 144 1.00 26.58 -13.29
C PRO A 144 1.04 27.70 -14.34
N ARG A 145 -0.09 28.38 -14.53
CA ARG A 145 -0.19 29.53 -15.42
C ARG A 145 0.15 30.79 -14.63
N LEU A 146 1.26 31.43 -14.97
CA LEU A 146 1.63 32.70 -14.42
C LEU A 146 1.17 33.81 -15.37
N SER A 147 0.31 34.71 -14.93
CA SER A 147 0.00 35.94 -15.64
C SER A 147 0.54 37.14 -14.87
N VAL A 148 1.39 37.92 -15.51
CA VAL A 148 1.88 39.19 -14.94
C VAL A 148 0.80 40.26 -15.19
N VAL A 149 0.12 40.68 -14.11
CA VAL A 149 -0.99 41.63 -14.18
C VAL A 149 -0.51 43.08 -14.19
N SER A 150 0.77 43.38 -13.90
CA SER A 150 1.30 44.74 -13.90
C SER A 150 1.88 45.11 -15.26
N SER A 151 1.23 46.04 -15.95
CA SER A 151 1.69 46.60 -17.23
C SER A 151 2.50 47.91 -17.08
N PHE A 152 2.80 48.34 -15.86
CA PHE A 152 3.56 49.58 -15.63
C PHE A 152 4.88 49.33 -14.89
N HIS A 153 5.96 49.34 -15.64
CA HIS A 153 7.30 49.55 -15.06
C HIS A 153 7.55 51.07 -15.02
N TYR A 154 7.46 51.67 -13.86
CA TYR A 154 8.06 53.01 -13.64
C TYR A 154 9.57 52.83 -13.54
N VAL A 155 10.26 53.10 -14.61
CA VAL A 155 11.71 53.35 -14.57
C VAL A 155 11.85 54.81 -14.14
N ASN A 156 12.16 55.04 -12.86
CA ASN A 156 12.53 56.35 -12.39
C ASN A 156 13.93 56.70 -12.93
N HIS A 157 14.02 57.44 -14.01
CA HIS A 157 15.25 58.11 -14.42
C HIS A 157 15.49 59.23 -13.43
N GLY A 158 16.34 58.96 -12.41
CA GLY A 158 16.90 59.99 -11.56
C GLY A 158 17.70 60.97 -12.41
N GLY A 159 17.26 62.22 -12.42
CA GLY A 159 18.02 63.32 -12.89
C GLY A 159 19.05 63.78 -11.83
#